data_74a4b7d362e07d8ea4edac58d520b685
#
_entry.id   74a4b7d362e07d8ea4edac58d520b685
#
_cell.length_a   1.000
_cell.length_b   1.000
_cell.length_c   1.000
_cell.angle_alpha   90.00
_cell.angle_beta   90.00
_cell.angle_gamma   90.00
#
_symmetry.space_group_name_H-M   'P 1'
#
loop_
_entity.id
_entity.type
_entity.pdbx_description
1 polymer ?
#
loop_
_entity_poly.entity_id
_entity_poly.type
_entity_poly.pdbx_seq_one_letter_code
_entity_poly.pdbx_strand_id
1 'polypeptide(L)'
;MAIIDLVRWTPQGNQTIYAYRFPETNLSTYTQLIVQESQEAILFSKGQIVGKFGPGKHTLNTENLPILRSLYGLPFGGKNPFTAEVWFVNKLQPYNIDWSIDRMDIHDADYNTGIPLIANGRYGLKITDAERFLIKIVGTKNSFDQNDLTDQFFGEFSTKTKSTILQFMINNKIGLKQISAHLDNISEHLKTIMLPFWENLGLELTKFYVTSIEVDSTTEVGRRVLDAISRQSAQSIGGYTWQQEKAFDVAKDAVDGLANSNSGIMGAVIATNMMGGLGGASGGVMNPQYNQPTFGSTNQGQQGGTVQPVNQIREVYCSNCSKKFPSSHRFCPHCGDPYDACPKCGTDNDKSAKRCVSCGTQLQSETTLCTNCNTPLAAGSSFCGNCGKQQADDKCSRCSTPLAPTIKFCPKCGQKR
;
A
#
# COMPACT_ATOMS: atom_id res chain seq x y z
N MET A 1 59.84 13.16 -8.57
CA MET A 1 58.39 12.97 -8.64
C MET A 1 57.98 13.12 -10.10
N ALA A 2 57.24 12.16 -10.65
CA ALA A 2 56.70 12.26 -12.00
C ALA A 2 55.61 13.36 -11.99
N ILE A 3 55.73 14.34 -12.88
CA ILE A 3 54.73 15.41 -13.06
C ILE A 3 53.72 14.91 -14.08
N ILE A 4 52.47 14.94 -13.78
CA ILE A 4 51.38 14.49 -14.62
C ILE A 4 50.94 15.57 -15.58
N ASP A 5 51.03 15.30 -16.86
CA ASP A 5 50.60 16.21 -17.92
C ASP A 5 49.20 15.97 -18.43
N LEU A 6 48.58 14.79 -18.08
CA LEU A 6 47.27 14.41 -18.54
C LEU A 6 46.44 13.73 -17.41
N VAL A 7 45.27 14.28 -17.14
CA VAL A 7 44.30 13.75 -16.19
C VAL A 7 43.00 13.45 -16.95
N ARG A 8 42.59 12.22 -16.93
CA ARG A 8 41.31 11.78 -17.50
C ARG A 8 40.80 10.53 -16.78
N TRP A 9 39.50 10.32 -16.79
CA TRP A 9 38.88 9.11 -16.32
C TRP A 9 37.97 8.54 -17.40
N THR A 10 38.17 7.28 -17.72
CA THR A 10 37.31 6.50 -18.61
C THR A 10 36.80 5.32 -17.81
N PRO A 11 35.50 5.30 -17.44
CA PRO A 11 34.91 4.17 -16.75
C PRO A 11 35.07 2.90 -17.57
N GLN A 12 35.60 1.83 -16.96
CA GLN A 12 35.78 0.55 -17.64
C GLN A 12 34.63 -0.39 -17.22
N GLY A 13 33.97 -0.98 -18.22
CA GLY A 13 32.93 -2.01 -18.01
C GLY A 13 31.59 -1.46 -17.51
N ASN A 14 30.72 -2.37 -17.04
CA ASN A 14 29.39 -2.08 -16.49
C ASN A 14 29.44 -1.52 -15.05
N GLN A 15 30.53 -0.94 -14.62
CA GLN A 15 30.67 -0.44 -13.26
C GLN A 15 29.84 0.84 -13.08
N THR A 16 28.93 0.78 -12.15
CA THR A 16 28.04 1.85 -11.74
C THR A 16 28.75 2.83 -10.79
N ILE A 17 29.92 3.35 -11.21
CA ILE A 17 30.71 4.29 -10.41
C ILE A 17 30.14 5.69 -10.60
N TYR A 18 29.71 6.30 -9.50
CA TYR A 18 29.19 7.65 -9.44
C TYR A 18 30.29 8.70 -9.33
N ALA A 19 31.32 8.43 -8.50
CA ALA A 19 32.45 9.32 -8.32
C ALA A 19 33.76 8.53 -8.25
N TYR A 20 34.80 9.10 -8.82
CA TYR A 20 36.14 8.53 -8.87
C TYR A 20 37.20 9.60 -8.60
N ARG A 21 38.04 9.36 -7.61
CA ARG A 21 39.20 10.21 -7.34
C ARG A 21 40.37 9.75 -8.19
N PHE A 22 40.94 10.65 -8.99
CA PHE A 22 42.15 10.37 -9.72
C PHE A 22 43.29 10.09 -8.73
N PRO A 23 44.08 9.02 -8.92
CA PRO A 23 44.99 8.53 -7.88
C PRO A 23 46.17 9.48 -7.62
N GLU A 24 46.56 10.28 -8.61
CA GLU A 24 47.69 11.16 -8.50
C GLU A 24 47.26 12.56 -8.12
N THR A 25 47.91 13.13 -7.13
CA THR A 25 47.64 14.48 -6.61
C THR A 25 48.67 15.52 -7.00
N ASN A 26 49.85 15.11 -7.55
CA ASN A 26 50.93 16.00 -7.96
C ASN A 26 50.72 16.41 -9.42
N LEU A 27 50.11 17.56 -9.60
CA LEU A 27 49.79 18.15 -10.89
C LEU A 27 50.77 19.28 -11.23
N SER A 28 50.77 19.71 -12.48
CA SER A 28 51.51 20.90 -12.91
C SER A 28 50.60 21.96 -13.52
N THR A 29 51.05 23.20 -13.54
CA THR A 29 50.47 24.21 -14.41
C THR A 29 50.56 23.69 -15.85
N TYR A 30 49.48 23.86 -16.63
CA TYR A 30 49.32 23.32 -18.00
C TYR A 30 49.00 21.83 -18.09
N THR A 31 48.78 21.10 -16.97
CA THR A 31 48.20 19.77 -17.01
C THR A 31 46.87 19.81 -17.80
N GLN A 32 46.71 18.88 -18.74
CA GLN A 32 45.50 18.74 -19.52
C GLN A 32 44.48 17.90 -18.73
N LEU A 33 43.34 18.48 -18.41
CA LEU A 33 42.20 17.79 -17.80
C LEU A 33 41.16 17.51 -18.89
N ILE A 34 40.87 16.23 -19.14
CA ILE A 34 39.87 15.82 -20.11
C ILE A 34 38.66 15.31 -19.35
N VAL A 35 37.53 15.97 -19.50
CA VAL A 35 36.23 15.65 -18.90
C VAL A 35 35.31 15.18 -20.02
N GLN A 36 34.73 14.01 -19.90
CA GLN A 36 33.79 13.46 -20.90
C GLN A 36 32.44 14.18 -20.82
N GLU A 37 31.62 14.09 -21.90
CA GLU A 37 30.30 14.73 -21.99
C GLU A 37 29.36 14.41 -20.83
N SER A 38 29.47 13.20 -20.28
CA SER A 38 28.67 12.74 -19.16
C SER A 38 29.28 12.96 -17.79
N GLN A 39 30.39 13.71 -17.71
CA GLN A 39 31.14 13.90 -16.48
C GLN A 39 31.25 15.38 -16.08
N GLU A 40 31.53 15.56 -14.81
CA GLU A 40 31.97 16.84 -14.23
C GLU A 40 33.22 16.56 -13.39
N ALA A 41 34.26 17.37 -13.52
CA ALA A 41 35.45 17.26 -12.70
C ALA A 41 35.50 18.37 -11.64
N ILE A 42 35.81 17.98 -10.40
CA ILE A 42 35.94 18.92 -9.27
C ILE A 42 37.33 18.75 -8.68
N LEU A 43 38.05 19.88 -8.56
CA LEU A 43 39.38 19.96 -7.98
C LEU A 43 39.29 20.42 -6.53
N PHE A 44 39.93 19.65 -5.65
CA PHE A 44 40.15 20.04 -4.26
C PHE A 44 41.61 20.30 -4.01
N SER A 45 41.89 21.40 -3.29
CA SER A 45 43.24 21.70 -2.78
C SER A 45 43.11 22.19 -1.34
N LYS A 46 43.92 21.61 -0.46
CA LYS A 46 43.89 21.92 0.99
C LYS A 46 42.49 21.80 1.61
N GLY A 47 41.70 20.78 1.17
CA GLY A 47 40.37 20.55 1.68
C GLY A 47 39.28 21.50 1.15
N GLN A 48 39.57 22.34 0.20
CA GLN A 48 38.62 23.28 -0.40
C GLN A 48 38.46 23.02 -1.90
N ILE A 49 37.26 23.25 -2.44
CA ILE A 49 37.02 23.22 -3.88
C ILE A 49 37.67 24.47 -4.50
N VAL A 50 38.57 24.21 -5.44
CA VAL A 50 39.32 25.29 -6.14
C VAL A 50 38.96 25.43 -7.62
N GLY A 51 38.26 24.40 -8.19
CA GLY A 51 37.80 24.48 -9.56
C GLY A 51 36.73 23.44 -9.87
N LYS A 52 35.84 23.77 -10.80
CA LYS A 52 34.81 22.92 -11.38
C LYS A 52 34.92 22.97 -12.90
N PHE A 53 34.90 21.82 -13.54
CA PHE A 53 35.10 21.70 -14.98
C PHE A 53 34.01 20.80 -15.57
N GLY A 54 33.25 21.37 -16.48
CA GLY A 54 32.29 20.63 -17.30
C GLY A 54 32.98 19.83 -18.41
N PRO A 55 32.21 19.22 -19.31
CA PRO A 55 32.74 18.45 -20.43
C PRO A 55 33.72 19.27 -21.29
N GLY A 56 34.76 18.58 -21.79
CA GLY A 56 35.74 19.16 -22.68
C GLY A 56 37.19 18.95 -22.23
N LYS A 57 38.08 19.60 -22.96
CA LYS A 57 39.51 19.65 -22.69
C LYS A 57 39.86 20.97 -22.01
N HIS A 58 40.37 20.89 -20.80
CA HIS A 58 40.75 22.06 -19.99
C HIS A 58 42.25 22.03 -19.69
N THR A 59 42.90 23.18 -19.81
CA THR A 59 44.28 23.31 -19.39
C THR A 59 44.28 23.97 -18.01
N LEU A 60 44.89 23.33 -17.03
CA LEU A 60 44.97 23.86 -15.67
C LEU A 60 45.97 25.02 -15.64
N ASN A 61 45.49 26.25 -15.60
CA ASN A 61 46.30 27.47 -15.61
C ASN A 61 45.77 28.46 -14.57
N THR A 62 46.42 29.62 -14.47
CA THR A 62 46.07 30.69 -13.52
C THR A 62 44.75 31.41 -13.85
N GLU A 63 44.22 31.22 -15.05
CA GLU A 63 42.95 31.82 -15.47
C GLU A 63 41.76 31.05 -14.89
N ASN A 64 41.83 29.71 -14.96
CA ASN A 64 40.75 28.84 -14.48
C ASN A 64 40.96 28.31 -13.06
N LEU A 65 42.17 28.49 -12.49
CA LEU A 65 42.48 28.13 -11.10
C LEU A 65 43.19 29.31 -10.39
N PRO A 66 42.43 30.18 -9.72
CA PRO A 66 43.01 31.36 -9.03
C PRO A 66 44.09 31.02 -8.01
N ILE A 67 44.04 29.84 -7.39
CA ILE A 67 45.03 29.34 -6.44
C ILE A 67 46.44 29.26 -7.07
N LEU A 68 46.53 29.05 -8.39
CA LEU A 68 47.81 28.97 -9.10
C LEU A 68 48.52 30.31 -9.25
N ARG A 69 47.83 31.44 -8.99
CA ARG A 69 48.45 32.79 -9.04
C ARG A 69 49.60 32.94 -8.05
N SER A 70 49.50 32.22 -6.91
CA SER A 70 50.56 32.26 -5.89
C SER A 70 51.84 31.51 -6.31
N LEU A 71 51.76 30.74 -7.41
CA LEU A 71 52.90 29.96 -7.94
C LEU A 71 53.66 30.73 -9.06
N TYR A 72 53.19 31.92 -9.43
CA TYR A 72 53.86 32.74 -10.42
C TYR A 72 55.23 33.21 -9.91
N GLY A 73 56.26 33.05 -10.74
CA GLY A 73 57.60 33.50 -10.42
C GLY A 73 58.53 32.42 -9.79
N LEU A 74 58.04 31.20 -9.61
CA LEU A 74 58.91 30.13 -9.16
C LEU A 74 59.78 29.59 -10.30
N PRO A 75 61.06 29.15 -10.04
CA PRO A 75 62.05 28.85 -11.07
C PRO A 75 61.90 27.45 -11.69
N PHE A 76 60.69 27.09 -12.16
CA PHE A 76 60.41 25.76 -12.73
C PHE A 76 60.14 25.73 -14.25
N GLY A 77 60.68 26.72 -14.97
CA GLY A 77 60.56 26.76 -16.45
C GLY A 77 59.11 26.82 -16.97
N GLY A 78 58.19 27.44 -16.20
CA GLY A 78 56.79 27.62 -16.59
C GLY A 78 55.86 26.47 -16.17
N LYS A 79 56.36 25.29 -15.83
CA LYS A 79 55.58 24.16 -15.30
C LYS A 79 55.71 24.05 -13.77
N ASN A 80 54.92 24.80 -13.04
CA ASN A 80 54.98 24.77 -11.58
C ASN A 80 54.16 23.61 -10.99
N PRO A 81 54.75 22.76 -10.13
CA PRO A 81 54.04 21.70 -9.49
C PRO A 81 53.07 22.22 -8.40
N PHE A 82 51.89 21.63 -8.29
CA PHE A 82 50.95 21.90 -7.22
C PHE A 82 50.23 20.62 -6.84
N THR A 83 49.67 20.55 -5.61
CA THR A 83 48.93 19.40 -5.13
C THR A 83 47.44 19.72 -5.14
N ALA A 84 46.69 18.89 -5.87
CA ALA A 84 45.23 18.92 -5.88
C ALA A 84 44.66 17.50 -6.11
N GLU A 85 43.55 17.24 -5.52
CA GLU A 85 42.77 16.02 -5.78
C GLU A 85 41.78 16.32 -6.90
N VAL A 86 41.73 15.45 -7.91
CA VAL A 86 40.79 15.57 -9.01
C VAL A 86 39.72 14.50 -8.84
N TRP A 87 38.50 14.94 -8.68
CA TRP A 87 37.35 14.07 -8.63
C TRP A 87 36.55 14.15 -9.92
N PHE A 88 36.27 13.00 -10.50
CA PHE A 88 35.35 12.88 -11.62
C PHE A 88 34.01 12.38 -11.11
N VAL A 89 32.93 13.08 -11.43
CA VAL A 89 31.57 12.72 -11.11
C VAL A 89 30.85 12.34 -12.39
N ASN A 90 30.29 11.14 -12.45
CA ASN A 90 29.54 10.66 -13.59
C ASN A 90 28.08 11.12 -13.50
N LYS A 91 27.68 11.97 -14.44
CA LYS A 91 26.31 12.50 -14.54
C LYS A 91 25.44 11.72 -15.53
N LEU A 92 25.93 10.58 -16.00
CA LEU A 92 25.23 9.75 -16.95
C LEU A 92 23.95 9.21 -16.31
N GLN A 93 22.94 9.05 -17.11
CA GLN A 93 21.56 8.64 -16.93
C GLN A 93 21.23 7.75 -15.72
N PRO A 94 19.99 7.81 -15.27
CA PRO A 94 19.54 7.14 -14.05
C PRO A 94 19.86 5.64 -14.11
N TYR A 95 20.65 5.19 -13.17
CA TYR A 95 20.82 3.77 -12.93
C TYR A 95 19.51 3.20 -12.38
N ASN A 96 19.11 2.06 -12.89
CA ASN A 96 17.99 1.32 -12.31
C ASN A 96 18.51 0.57 -11.08
N ILE A 97 18.16 1.04 -9.90
CA ILE A 97 18.51 0.42 -8.63
C ILE A 97 17.31 -0.40 -8.19
N ASP A 98 17.49 -1.72 -8.10
CA ASP A 98 16.47 -2.61 -7.57
C ASP A 98 16.40 -2.46 -6.04
N TRP A 99 15.19 -2.51 -5.50
CA TRP A 99 14.97 -2.50 -4.07
C TRP A 99 13.93 -3.53 -3.65
N SER A 100 14.11 -4.06 -2.45
CA SER A 100 13.17 -4.96 -1.79
C SER A 100 13.04 -4.57 -0.33
N ILE A 101 11.81 -4.53 0.16
CA ILE A 101 11.48 -4.23 1.55
C ILE A 101 10.58 -5.34 2.07
N ASP A 102 11.06 -6.03 3.07
CA ASP A 102 10.38 -7.10 3.79
C ASP A 102 9.77 -6.60 5.10
N ARG A 103 9.04 -7.49 5.78
CA ARG A 103 8.49 -7.27 7.12
C ARG A 103 7.61 -6.03 7.25
N MET A 104 6.72 -5.84 6.28
CA MET A 104 5.67 -4.83 6.36
C MET A 104 4.40 -5.49 6.88
N ASP A 105 4.06 -5.27 8.14
CA ASP A 105 2.84 -5.81 8.72
C ASP A 105 1.70 -4.80 8.57
N ILE A 106 0.61 -5.21 7.95
CA ILE A 106 -0.59 -4.40 7.80
C ILE A 106 -1.82 -5.17 8.29
N HIS A 107 -2.78 -4.45 8.86
CA HIS A 107 -4.13 -4.97 9.03
C HIS A 107 -4.88 -4.76 7.72
N ASP A 108 -5.04 -5.85 6.95
CA ASP A 108 -5.60 -5.79 5.60
C ASP A 108 -7.10 -5.54 5.62
N ALA A 109 -7.56 -4.64 4.73
CA ALA A 109 -8.96 -4.23 4.67
C ALA A 109 -9.89 -5.29 4.05
N ASP A 110 -9.37 -6.15 3.15
CA ASP A 110 -10.16 -7.18 2.47
C ASP A 110 -10.37 -8.42 3.33
N TYR A 111 -9.36 -8.79 4.11
CA TYR A 111 -9.36 -10.01 4.92
C TYR A 111 -9.56 -9.76 6.41
N ASN A 112 -9.52 -8.48 6.84
CA ASN A 112 -9.66 -8.04 8.23
C ASN A 112 -8.71 -8.78 9.20
N THR A 113 -7.47 -8.98 8.77
CA THR A 113 -6.44 -9.68 9.53
C THR A 113 -5.05 -9.05 9.33
N GLY A 114 -4.13 -9.32 10.25
CA GLY A 114 -2.73 -8.91 10.11
C GLY A 114 -2.02 -9.76 9.04
N ILE A 115 -1.42 -9.11 8.05
CA ILE A 115 -0.74 -9.76 6.94
C ILE A 115 0.67 -9.20 6.79
N PRO A 116 1.71 -10.05 6.79
CA PRO A 116 3.07 -9.65 6.46
C PRO A 116 3.21 -9.47 4.95
N LEU A 117 3.72 -8.31 4.54
CA LEU A 117 3.94 -7.96 3.14
C LEU A 117 5.42 -7.79 2.82
N ILE A 118 5.75 -8.04 1.56
CA ILE A 118 6.99 -7.67 0.91
C ILE A 118 6.69 -6.76 -0.28
N ALA A 119 7.47 -5.72 -0.46
CA ALA A 119 7.37 -4.84 -1.62
C ALA A 119 8.69 -4.80 -2.39
N ASN A 120 8.59 -4.84 -3.71
CA ASN A 120 9.72 -4.79 -4.62
C ASN A 120 9.54 -3.68 -5.64
N GLY A 121 10.66 -3.14 -6.12
CA GLY A 121 10.59 -2.10 -7.13
C GLY A 121 11.95 -1.64 -7.62
N ARG A 122 11.92 -0.52 -8.34
CA ARG A 122 13.11 0.10 -8.94
C ARG A 122 13.06 1.60 -8.80
N TYR A 123 14.22 2.21 -8.59
CA TYR A 123 14.35 3.66 -8.68
C TYR A 123 15.58 4.06 -9.48
N GLY A 124 15.58 5.28 -9.99
CA GLY A 124 16.69 5.84 -10.75
C GLY A 124 17.11 7.18 -10.16
N LEU A 125 18.42 7.34 -9.97
CA LEU A 125 19.03 8.57 -9.46
C LEU A 125 19.97 9.15 -10.51
N LYS A 126 19.97 10.48 -10.59
CA LYS A 126 20.89 11.26 -11.41
C LYS A 126 21.59 12.30 -10.55
N ILE A 127 22.89 12.46 -10.71
CA ILE A 127 23.63 13.53 -10.02
C ILE A 127 23.38 14.86 -10.72
N THR A 128 22.76 15.78 -10.01
CA THR A 128 22.48 17.16 -10.48
C THR A 128 23.49 18.14 -9.94
N ASP A 129 23.90 17.97 -8.69
CA ASP A 129 24.90 18.82 -8.02
C ASP A 129 26.10 17.97 -7.56
N ALA A 130 27.14 17.92 -8.37
CA ALA A 130 28.34 17.11 -8.13
C ALA A 130 29.12 17.57 -6.88
N GLU A 131 29.12 18.85 -6.57
CA GLU A 131 29.79 19.39 -5.38
C GLU A 131 29.10 18.90 -4.10
N ARG A 132 27.80 19.09 -4.05
CA ARG A 132 26.99 18.66 -2.91
C ARG A 132 27.06 17.17 -2.70
N PHE A 133 27.01 16.40 -3.79
CA PHE A 133 27.17 14.97 -3.78
C PHE A 133 28.51 14.53 -3.17
N LEU A 134 29.63 15.10 -3.64
CA LEU A 134 30.96 14.77 -3.13
C LEU A 134 31.12 15.12 -1.64
N ILE A 135 30.66 16.31 -1.24
CA ILE A 135 30.81 16.78 0.14
C ILE A 135 29.95 16.00 1.11
N LYS A 136 28.69 15.73 0.75
CA LYS A 136 27.72 15.12 1.67
C LYS A 136 27.73 13.61 1.69
N ILE A 137 28.11 12.95 0.61
CA ILE A 137 27.95 11.51 0.44
C ILE A 137 29.30 10.81 0.31
N VAL A 138 30.13 11.20 -0.65
CA VAL A 138 31.37 10.47 -0.97
C VAL A 138 32.43 10.58 0.14
N GLY A 139 32.57 11.76 0.73
CA GLY A 139 33.49 11.99 1.84
C GLY A 139 34.95 11.66 1.48
N THR A 140 35.57 10.72 2.19
CA THR A 140 36.99 10.35 2.06
C THR A 140 37.27 9.11 1.21
N LYS A 141 36.25 8.48 0.62
CA LYS A 141 36.44 7.29 -0.25
C LYS A 141 37.18 7.71 -1.52
N ASN A 142 37.92 6.78 -2.13
CA ASN A 142 38.61 7.01 -3.42
C ASN A 142 37.70 6.80 -4.64
N SER A 143 36.69 5.97 -4.47
CA SER A 143 35.62 5.74 -5.45
C SER A 143 34.31 5.57 -4.70
N PHE A 144 33.22 5.87 -5.35
CA PHE A 144 31.88 5.72 -4.82
C PHE A 144 30.98 5.15 -5.89
N ASP A 145 30.39 4.01 -5.61
CA ASP A 145 29.54 3.26 -6.55
C ASP A 145 28.09 3.14 -6.07
N GLN A 146 27.31 2.39 -6.85
CA GLN A 146 25.89 2.16 -6.55
C GLN A 146 25.70 1.36 -5.25
N ASN A 147 26.58 0.41 -4.96
CA ASN A 147 26.46 -0.39 -3.75
C ASN A 147 26.75 0.46 -2.51
N ASP A 148 27.78 1.32 -2.58
CA ASP A 148 28.08 2.28 -1.53
C ASP A 148 26.88 3.18 -1.21
N LEU A 149 26.19 3.66 -2.26
CA LEU A 149 24.99 4.49 -2.12
C LEU A 149 23.86 3.71 -1.44
N THR A 150 23.62 2.50 -1.94
CA THR A 150 22.55 1.64 -1.42
C THR A 150 22.79 1.31 0.04
N ASP A 151 23.99 0.86 0.39
CA ASP A 151 24.34 0.47 1.77
C ASP A 151 24.23 1.66 2.74
N GLN A 152 24.71 2.82 2.32
CA GLN A 152 24.71 4.03 3.17
C GLN A 152 23.30 4.53 3.48
N PHE A 153 22.36 4.44 2.51
CA PHE A 153 21.03 5.05 2.65
C PHE A 153 19.91 4.02 2.82
N PHE A 154 20.21 2.72 2.80
CA PHE A 154 19.19 1.65 2.88
C PHE A 154 18.26 1.80 4.09
N GLY A 155 18.78 2.11 5.24
CA GLY A 155 17.98 2.24 6.47
C GLY A 155 16.92 3.34 6.40
N GLU A 156 17.33 4.53 5.95
CA GLU A 156 16.39 5.66 5.81
C GLU A 156 15.43 5.43 4.64
N PHE A 157 15.93 4.96 3.51
CA PHE A 157 15.15 4.60 2.33
C PHE A 157 14.07 3.56 2.69
N SER A 158 14.48 2.46 3.32
CA SER A 158 13.59 1.36 3.73
C SER A 158 12.50 1.85 4.69
N THR A 159 12.89 2.61 5.72
CA THR A 159 11.94 3.12 6.71
C THR A 159 10.91 4.05 6.09
N LYS A 160 11.35 5.02 5.27
CA LYS A 160 10.45 5.96 4.59
C LYS A 160 9.53 5.25 3.60
N THR A 161 10.06 4.36 2.77
CA THR A 161 9.28 3.61 1.78
C THR A 161 8.24 2.75 2.47
N LYS A 162 8.64 1.99 3.49
CA LYS A 162 7.75 1.14 4.28
C LYS A 162 6.59 1.93 4.89
N SER A 163 6.90 3.00 5.62
CA SER A 163 5.87 3.82 6.27
C SER A 163 4.93 4.48 5.27
N THR A 164 5.46 4.96 4.15
CA THR A 164 4.66 5.62 3.10
C THR A 164 3.70 4.64 2.42
N ILE A 165 4.16 3.42 2.06
CA ILE A 165 3.30 2.38 1.48
C ILE A 165 2.16 2.04 2.45
N LEU A 166 2.50 1.74 3.72
CA LEU A 166 1.50 1.35 4.71
C LEU A 166 0.49 2.48 4.97
N GLN A 167 0.94 3.73 5.11
CA GLN A 167 0.05 4.88 5.27
C GLN A 167 -0.86 5.08 4.06
N PHE A 168 -0.32 4.92 2.84
CA PHE A 168 -1.11 5.04 1.63
C PHE A 168 -2.23 3.99 1.57
N MET A 169 -1.90 2.73 1.87
CA MET A 169 -2.88 1.63 1.90
C MET A 169 -3.96 1.88 2.97
N ILE A 170 -3.56 2.26 4.18
CA ILE A 170 -4.49 2.51 5.30
C ILE A 170 -5.42 3.69 4.98
N ASN A 171 -4.87 4.82 4.54
CA ASN A 171 -5.63 6.04 4.29
C ASN A 171 -6.65 5.87 3.15
N ASN A 172 -6.31 5.08 2.13
CA ASN A 172 -7.17 4.82 0.99
C ASN A 172 -7.98 3.51 1.14
N LYS A 173 -7.86 2.79 2.28
CA LYS A 173 -8.53 1.52 2.55
C LYS A 173 -8.30 0.47 1.45
N ILE A 174 -7.07 0.41 0.93
CA ILE A 174 -6.67 -0.51 -0.12
C ILE A 174 -6.25 -1.83 0.53
N GLY A 175 -6.94 -2.92 0.16
CA GLY A 175 -6.57 -4.27 0.55
C GLY A 175 -5.81 -5.00 -0.55
N LEU A 176 -5.37 -6.23 -0.25
CA LEU A 176 -4.56 -7.06 -1.16
C LEU A 176 -5.21 -7.35 -2.50
N LYS A 177 -6.54 -7.46 -2.55
CA LYS A 177 -7.27 -7.74 -3.80
C LYS A 177 -7.16 -6.63 -4.82
N GLN A 178 -6.93 -5.40 -4.36
CA GLN A 178 -6.95 -4.20 -5.20
C GLN A 178 -5.56 -3.58 -5.37
N ILE A 179 -4.56 -4.01 -4.58
CA ILE A 179 -3.25 -3.34 -4.50
C ILE A 179 -2.56 -3.22 -5.84
N SER A 180 -2.66 -4.26 -6.70
CA SER A 180 -2.04 -4.28 -8.02
C SER A 180 -2.56 -3.18 -8.95
N ALA A 181 -3.81 -2.74 -8.77
CA ALA A 181 -4.39 -1.64 -9.52
C ALA A 181 -3.90 -0.25 -9.06
N HIS A 182 -3.26 -0.18 -7.90
CA HIS A 182 -2.80 1.08 -7.28
C HIS A 182 -1.28 1.26 -7.27
N LEU A 183 -0.51 0.34 -7.87
CA LEU A 183 0.95 0.40 -7.86
C LEU A 183 1.51 1.69 -8.45
N ASP A 184 0.91 2.21 -9.52
CA ASP A 184 1.32 3.48 -10.13
C ASP A 184 1.06 4.66 -9.18
N ASN A 185 -0.09 4.70 -8.52
CA ASN A 185 -0.44 5.75 -7.57
C ASN A 185 0.50 5.73 -6.35
N ILE A 186 0.84 4.54 -5.86
CA ILE A 186 1.80 4.33 -4.77
C ILE A 186 3.19 4.80 -5.21
N SER A 187 3.60 4.48 -6.44
CA SER A 187 4.88 4.87 -7.01
C SER A 187 5.04 6.39 -7.09
N GLU A 188 4.04 7.10 -7.61
CA GLU A 188 4.04 8.57 -7.71
C GLU A 188 4.02 9.24 -6.33
N HIS A 189 3.25 8.68 -5.40
CA HIS A 189 3.21 9.17 -4.03
C HIS A 189 4.58 9.01 -3.34
N LEU A 190 5.20 7.84 -3.46
CA LEU A 190 6.54 7.56 -2.94
C LEU A 190 7.58 8.50 -3.57
N LYS A 191 7.55 8.69 -4.89
CA LYS A 191 8.43 9.62 -5.59
C LYS A 191 8.35 11.01 -5.01
N THR A 192 7.14 11.52 -4.79
CA THR A 192 6.91 12.85 -4.20
C THR A 192 7.50 12.99 -2.79
N ILE A 193 7.33 11.97 -1.95
CA ILE A 193 7.84 11.97 -0.57
C ILE A 193 9.37 11.82 -0.52
N MET A 194 9.95 11.05 -1.45
CA MET A 194 11.39 10.77 -1.46
C MET A 194 12.21 11.83 -2.18
N LEU A 195 11.61 12.61 -3.08
CA LEU A 195 12.29 13.61 -3.89
C LEU A 195 13.12 14.61 -3.05
N PRO A 196 12.59 15.29 -2.01
CA PRO A 196 13.34 16.27 -1.23
C PRO A 196 14.54 15.67 -0.50
N PHE A 197 14.45 14.40 -0.12
CA PHE A 197 15.54 13.67 0.52
C PHE A 197 16.75 13.58 -0.40
N TRP A 198 16.55 13.13 -1.65
CA TRP A 198 17.61 12.99 -2.63
C TRP A 198 18.14 14.33 -3.15
N GLU A 199 17.26 15.32 -3.35
CA GLU A 199 17.65 16.67 -3.76
C GLU A 199 18.60 17.35 -2.74
N ASN A 200 18.34 17.13 -1.46
CA ASN A 200 19.24 17.66 -0.41
C ASN A 200 20.67 17.07 -0.47
N LEU A 201 20.83 15.92 -1.11
CA LEU A 201 22.12 15.25 -1.31
C LEU A 201 22.78 15.57 -2.67
N GLY A 202 22.14 16.38 -3.51
CA GLY A 202 22.61 16.72 -4.86
C GLY A 202 22.22 15.68 -5.91
N LEU A 203 21.21 14.86 -5.61
CA LEU A 203 20.68 13.82 -6.47
C LEU A 203 19.25 14.14 -6.90
N GLU A 204 18.90 13.81 -8.11
CA GLU A 204 17.53 13.87 -8.63
C GLU A 204 16.94 12.45 -8.70
N LEU A 205 15.80 12.26 -8.09
CA LEU A 205 15.02 11.02 -8.23
C LEU A 205 14.22 11.05 -9.54
N THR A 206 14.80 10.49 -10.59
CA THR A 206 14.20 10.53 -11.93
C THR A 206 13.01 9.59 -12.08
N LYS A 207 13.10 8.40 -11.49
CA LYS A 207 12.11 7.34 -11.57
C LYS A 207 11.95 6.69 -10.21
N PHE A 208 10.72 6.30 -9.88
CA PHE A 208 10.43 5.44 -8.74
C PHE A 208 9.26 4.54 -9.11
N TYR A 209 9.47 3.23 -9.04
CA TYR A 209 8.46 2.25 -9.36
C TYR A 209 8.34 1.22 -8.24
N VAL A 210 7.12 0.95 -7.85
CA VAL A 210 6.75 -0.23 -7.08
C VAL A 210 6.31 -1.29 -8.08
N THR A 211 7.04 -2.38 -8.17
CA THR A 211 6.77 -3.45 -9.15
C THR A 211 5.76 -4.44 -8.61
N SER A 212 5.86 -4.77 -7.31
CA SER A 212 4.91 -5.66 -6.65
C SER A 212 4.82 -5.34 -5.15
N ILE A 213 3.65 -5.62 -4.58
CA ILE A 213 3.40 -5.70 -3.15
C ILE A 213 2.63 -6.99 -2.95
N GLU A 214 3.22 -7.94 -2.23
CA GLU A 214 2.72 -9.30 -2.09
C GLU A 214 2.81 -9.77 -0.63
N VAL A 215 2.11 -10.85 -0.31
CA VAL A 215 2.24 -11.50 0.99
C VAL A 215 3.64 -12.12 1.10
N ASP A 216 4.33 -11.85 2.19
CA ASP A 216 5.65 -12.41 2.46
C ASP A 216 5.57 -13.92 2.73
N SER A 217 5.72 -14.71 1.68
CA SER A 217 5.72 -16.17 1.72
C SER A 217 6.93 -16.79 2.43
N THR A 218 7.94 -16.00 2.77
CA THR A 218 9.11 -16.50 3.51
C THR A 218 8.80 -16.70 4.99
N THR A 219 7.82 -15.95 5.51
CA THR A 219 7.34 -16.07 6.89
C THR A 219 6.31 -17.19 7.04
N GLU A 220 6.27 -17.82 8.22
CA GLU A 220 5.26 -18.85 8.52
C GLU A 220 3.84 -18.27 8.52
N VAL A 221 3.69 -17.04 9.04
CA VAL A 221 2.40 -16.34 9.06
C VAL A 221 1.93 -16.07 7.63
N GLY A 222 2.81 -15.57 6.77
CA GLY A 222 2.47 -15.29 5.36
C GLY A 222 2.05 -16.56 4.61
N ARG A 223 2.75 -17.68 4.79
CA ARG A 223 2.33 -18.96 4.20
C ARG A 223 0.94 -19.40 4.66
N ARG A 224 0.66 -19.29 5.97
CA ARG A 224 -0.68 -19.62 6.50
C ARG A 224 -1.77 -18.71 5.92
N VAL A 225 -1.47 -17.43 5.74
CA VAL A 225 -2.40 -16.47 5.12
C VAL A 225 -2.64 -16.84 3.66
N LEU A 226 -1.60 -17.13 2.87
CA LEU A 226 -1.74 -17.57 1.48
C LEU A 226 -2.54 -18.86 1.36
N ASP A 227 -2.30 -19.84 2.25
CA ASP A 227 -3.08 -21.08 2.29
C ASP A 227 -4.56 -20.82 2.60
N ALA A 228 -4.85 -19.92 3.54
CA ALA A 228 -6.22 -19.54 3.87
C ALA A 228 -6.91 -18.82 2.71
N ILE A 229 -6.22 -17.89 2.03
CA ILE A 229 -6.73 -17.20 0.83
C ILE A 229 -6.99 -18.21 -0.30
N SER A 230 -6.07 -19.13 -0.52
CA SER A 230 -6.18 -20.16 -1.56
C SER A 230 -7.40 -21.06 -1.31
N ARG A 231 -7.58 -21.52 -0.07
CA ARG A 231 -8.76 -22.33 0.31
C ARG A 231 -10.06 -21.56 0.13
N GLN A 232 -10.11 -20.31 0.58
CA GLN A 232 -11.30 -19.47 0.42
C GLN A 232 -11.63 -19.24 -1.07
N SER A 233 -10.61 -19.03 -1.91
CA SER A 233 -10.77 -18.87 -3.35
C SER A 233 -11.27 -20.17 -4.00
N ALA A 234 -10.70 -21.32 -3.64
CA ALA A 234 -11.12 -22.63 -4.13
C ALA A 234 -12.58 -22.93 -3.75
N GLN A 235 -12.98 -22.63 -2.52
CA GLN A 235 -14.37 -22.79 -2.07
C GLN A 235 -15.33 -21.88 -2.83
N SER A 236 -14.95 -20.61 -3.07
CA SER A 236 -15.79 -19.68 -3.82
C SER A 236 -15.95 -20.06 -5.30
N ILE A 237 -14.91 -20.63 -5.92
CA ILE A 237 -14.92 -21.10 -7.30
C ILE A 237 -15.67 -22.43 -7.42
N GLY A 238 -15.43 -23.34 -6.46
CA GLY A 238 -16.05 -24.68 -6.45
C GLY A 238 -17.51 -24.69 -5.98
N GLY A 239 -18.02 -23.59 -5.42
CA GLY A 239 -19.40 -23.44 -4.97
C GLY A 239 -19.75 -24.31 -3.74
N TYR A 240 -18.76 -24.82 -2.99
CA TYR A 240 -18.98 -25.62 -1.81
C TYR A 240 -18.49 -24.91 -0.54
N THR A 241 -19.09 -25.26 0.61
CA THR A 241 -18.76 -24.68 1.92
C THR A 241 -17.63 -25.45 2.60
N TRP A 242 -16.96 -24.82 3.57
CA TRP A 242 -15.94 -25.47 4.41
C TRP A 242 -16.46 -26.77 5.08
N GLN A 243 -17.72 -26.79 5.48
CA GLN A 243 -18.34 -27.99 6.07
C GLN A 243 -18.43 -29.14 5.07
N GLN A 244 -18.74 -28.83 3.80
CA GLN A 244 -18.76 -29.80 2.73
C GLN A 244 -17.36 -30.33 2.40
N GLU A 245 -16.36 -29.43 2.34
CA GLU A 245 -14.96 -29.82 2.16
C GLU A 245 -14.48 -30.76 3.26
N LYS A 246 -14.76 -30.43 4.52
CA LYS A 246 -14.43 -31.31 5.65
C LYS A 246 -15.17 -32.66 5.63
N ALA A 247 -16.39 -32.67 5.17
CA ALA A 247 -17.12 -33.92 4.98
C ALA A 247 -16.48 -34.80 3.89
N PHE A 248 -15.98 -34.18 2.79
CA PHE A 248 -15.22 -34.90 1.76
C PHE A 248 -13.88 -35.41 2.26
N ASP A 249 -13.11 -34.59 3.03
CA ASP A 249 -11.85 -35.00 3.64
C ASP A 249 -12.03 -36.21 4.56
N VAL A 250 -13.01 -36.15 5.45
CA VAL A 250 -13.35 -37.27 6.38
C VAL A 250 -13.78 -38.52 5.61
N ALA A 251 -14.57 -38.35 4.56
CA ALA A 251 -15.00 -39.48 3.72
C ALA A 251 -13.80 -40.11 2.98
N LYS A 252 -12.88 -39.29 2.48
CA LYS A 252 -11.64 -39.74 1.80
C LYS A 252 -10.73 -40.48 2.78
N ASP A 253 -10.46 -39.91 3.96
CA ASP A 253 -9.64 -40.54 5.00
C ASP A 253 -10.22 -41.86 5.47
N ALA A 254 -11.55 -41.95 5.55
CA ALA A 254 -12.24 -43.20 5.85
C ALA A 254 -12.07 -44.27 4.75
N VAL A 255 -12.12 -43.85 3.47
CA VAL A 255 -11.90 -44.75 2.33
C VAL A 255 -10.43 -45.19 2.26
N ASP A 256 -9.48 -44.27 2.44
CA ASP A 256 -8.05 -44.56 2.44
C ASP A 256 -7.65 -45.47 3.65
N GLY A 257 -8.27 -45.26 4.81
CA GLY A 257 -8.12 -46.15 5.98
C GLY A 257 -8.68 -47.56 5.78
N LEU A 258 -9.76 -47.67 5.02
CA LEU A 258 -10.36 -48.97 4.65
C LEU A 258 -9.54 -49.70 3.56
N ALA A 259 -8.94 -48.97 2.63
CA ALA A 259 -8.08 -49.57 1.59
C ALA A 259 -6.79 -50.17 2.15
N ASN A 260 -6.30 -49.65 3.28
CA ASN A 260 -5.12 -50.16 3.99
C ASN A 260 -5.40 -51.21 5.05
N SER A 261 -6.67 -51.51 5.38
CA SER A 261 -7.05 -52.56 6.31
C SER A 261 -7.25 -53.88 5.57
N ASN A 262 -6.47 -54.90 5.94
CA ASN A 262 -6.49 -56.24 5.39
C ASN A 262 -7.76 -57.03 5.76
N SER A 263 -8.86 -56.34 6.06
CA SER A 263 -10.16 -56.91 6.43
C SER A 263 -11.10 -56.82 5.23
N GLY A 264 -11.10 -57.87 4.42
CA GLY A 264 -11.94 -58.05 3.26
C GLY A 264 -13.41 -57.62 3.42
N ILE A 265 -14.36 -58.33 2.94
CA ILE A 265 -15.80 -58.10 2.82
C ILE A 265 -16.50 -57.32 3.96
N MET A 266 -15.98 -57.37 5.20
CA MET A 266 -16.55 -56.68 6.37
C MET A 266 -16.34 -55.15 6.28
N GLY A 267 -15.22 -54.69 5.69
CA GLY A 267 -14.95 -53.28 5.44
C GLY A 267 -15.87 -52.65 4.40
N ALA A 268 -16.24 -53.40 3.38
CA ALA A 268 -17.15 -52.95 2.32
C ALA A 268 -18.59 -52.76 2.80
N VAL A 269 -19.06 -53.63 3.74
CA VAL A 269 -20.41 -53.55 4.33
C VAL A 269 -20.52 -52.34 5.29
N ILE A 270 -19.46 -52.05 6.05
CA ILE A 270 -19.45 -50.88 6.92
C ILE A 270 -19.35 -49.59 6.07
N ALA A 271 -18.61 -49.60 4.99
CA ALA A 271 -18.53 -48.47 4.05
C ALA A 271 -19.87 -48.17 3.38
N THR A 272 -20.62 -49.21 2.94
CA THR A 272 -21.93 -49.04 2.34
C THR A 272 -23.01 -48.63 3.35
N ASN A 273 -22.93 -49.12 4.61
CA ASN A 273 -23.84 -48.69 5.66
C ASN A 273 -23.54 -47.29 6.19
N MET A 274 -22.25 -46.89 6.29
CA MET A 274 -21.86 -45.48 6.57
C MET A 274 -22.24 -44.59 5.41
N MET A 275 -22.05 -45.01 4.16
CA MET A 275 -22.49 -44.27 2.97
C MET A 275 -24.01 -44.21 2.87
N GLY A 276 -24.73 -45.25 3.27
CA GLY A 276 -26.21 -45.28 3.34
C GLY A 276 -26.78 -44.39 4.47
N GLY A 277 -26.06 -44.29 5.60
CA GLY A 277 -26.41 -43.39 6.71
C GLY A 277 -26.06 -41.92 6.43
N LEU A 278 -25.00 -41.65 5.67
CA LEU A 278 -24.67 -40.31 5.14
C LEU A 278 -25.52 -39.95 3.91
N GLY A 279 -26.12 -40.92 3.22
CA GLY A 279 -27.01 -40.69 2.08
C GLY A 279 -28.27 -39.90 2.45
N GLY A 280 -28.71 -39.96 3.72
CA GLY A 280 -29.75 -39.07 4.23
C GLY A 280 -29.31 -37.62 4.41
N ALA A 281 -28.02 -37.38 4.64
CA ALA A 281 -27.45 -36.04 4.77
C ALA A 281 -26.76 -35.57 3.49
N SER A 282 -26.34 -36.49 2.58
CA SER A 282 -25.61 -36.16 1.34
C SER A 282 -26.49 -36.14 0.09
N GLY A 283 -27.77 -36.58 0.18
CA GLY A 283 -28.72 -36.47 -0.93
C GLY A 283 -29.01 -35.04 -1.40
N GLY A 284 -28.56 -34.05 -0.62
CA GLY A 284 -28.61 -32.63 -1.01
C GLY A 284 -27.33 -32.08 -1.66
N VAL A 285 -26.21 -32.83 -1.65
CA VAL A 285 -24.90 -32.35 -2.04
C VAL A 285 -24.55 -32.67 -3.50
N MET A 286 -25.17 -33.68 -4.08
CA MET A 286 -24.82 -34.17 -5.43
C MET A 286 -25.83 -33.80 -6.53
N ASN A 287 -26.90 -33.05 -6.25
CA ASN A 287 -27.87 -32.68 -7.30
C ASN A 287 -28.23 -31.19 -7.19
N PRO A 288 -27.65 -30.33 -8.00
CA PRO A 288 -27.99 -28.90 -8.01
C PRO A 288 -29.30 -28.58 -8.74
N GLN A 289 -30.04 -29.57 -9.21
CA GLN A 289 -31.32 -29.38 -9.88
C GLN A 289 -32.43 -30.18 -9.20
N TYR A 290 -33.50 -29.46 -8.85
CA TYR A 290 -34.81 -29.91 -8.33
C TYR A 290 -34.95 -30.03 -6.81
N ASN A 291 -35.36 -28.95 -6.19
CA ASN A 291 -36.16 -28.91 -4.98
C ASN A 291 -37.62 -28.69 -5.37
N GLN A 292 -38.42 -29.76 -5.42
CA GLN A 292 -39.87 -29.67 -5.26
C GLN A 292 -40.24 -30.03 -3.81
N PRO A 293 -41.12 -29.25 -3.17
CA PRO A 293 -41.52 -29.53 -1.81
C PRO A 293 -42.61 -30.61 -1.79
N THR A 294 -42.37 -31.71 -1.09
CA THR A 294 -43.43 -32.65 -0.68
C THR A 294 -43.95 -32.27 0.70
N PHE A 295 -45.24 -32.04 0.76
CA PHE A 295 -46.07 -31.83 1.95
C PHE A 295 -46.12 -33.11 2.80
N GLY A 296 -46.12 -32.94 4.14
CA GLY A 296 -46.52 -34.02 5.05
C GLY A 296 -46.15 -33.81 6.51
N SER A 297 -47.06 -33.21 7.22
CA SER A 297 -47.65 -33.54 8.53
C SER A 297 -46.80 -33.67 9.82
N THR A 298 -47.11 -32.75 10.74
CA THR A 298 -47.40 -32.88 12.19
C THR A 298 -46.40 -33.59 13.14
N ASN A 299 -45.87 -32.92 14.14
CA ASN A 299 -46.34 -32.70 15.52
C ASN A 299 -45.20 -32.32 16.49
N GLN A 300 -45.48 -31.30 17.25
CA GLN A 300 -45.26 -31.03 18.70
C GLN A 300 -43.92 -31.36 19.38
N GLY A 301 -43.38 -30.35 20.06
CA GLY A 301 -42.87 -30.53 21.40
C GLY A 301 -41.56 -29.83 21.77
N GLN A 302 -41.65 -28.64 22.34
CA GLN A 302 -40.92 -28.10 23.52
C GLN A 302 -39.40 -27.81 23.50
N GLN A 303 -39.16 -26.53 23.69
CA GLN A 303 -38.26 -25.83 24.67
C GLN A 303 -36.73 -25.87 24.49
N GLY A 304 -36.23 -24.66 24.31
CA GLY A 304 -35.14 -24.11 25.13
C GLY A 304 -33.75 -24.14 24.53
N GLY A 305 -33.26 -22.99 24.06
CA GLY A 305 -31.85 -22.79 23.81
C GLY A 305 -31.58 -21.71 22.79
N THR A 306 -31.30 -20.50 23.26
CA THR A 306 -30.86 -19.35 22.47
C THR A 306 -29.57 -19.64 21.75
N VAL A 307 -29.63 -19.77 20.43
CA VAL A 307 -28.46 -19.66 19.52
C VAL A 307 -28.84 -18.70 18.44
N GLN A 308 -28.04 -17.68 18.23
CA GLN A 308 -28.24 -16.64 17.22
C GLN A 308 -28.15 -17.22 15.80
N PRO A 309 -28.92 -16.69 14.83
CA PRO A 309 -29.17 -17.38 13.58
C PRO A 309 -28.15 -17.07 12.51
N VAL A 310 -27.69 -18.12 11.89
CA VAL A 310 -27.14 -18.20 10.54
C VAL A 310 -28.13 -17.59 9.55
N ASN A 311 -27.64 -16.79 8.64
CA ASN A 311 -28.29 -16.06 7.58
C ASN A 311 -29.26 -16.95 6.77
N GLN A 312 -30.52 -17.06 7.21
CA GLN A 312 -31.58 -17.71 6.44
C GLN A 312 -32.04 -16.72 5.36
N ILE A 313 -31.93 -17.12 4.10
CA ILE A 313 -32.59 -16.44 2.98
C ILE A 313 -34.09 -16.43 3.31
N ARG A 314 -34.60 -15.29 3.71
CA ARG A 314 -36.02 -15.10 4.05
C ARG A 314 -36.75 -14.58 2.82
N GLU A 315 -37.96 -15.03 2.59
CA GLU A 315 -38.87 -14.40 1.67
C GLU A 315 -39.38 -13.08 2.26
N VAL A 316 -39.28 -12.02 1.49
CA VAL A 316 -39.75 -10.67 1.85
C VAL A 316 -40.80 -10.21 0.85
N TYR A 317 -41.71 -9.36 1.27
CA TYR A 317 -42.68 -8.75 0.38
C TYR A 317 -42.10 -7.44 -0.16
N CYS A 318 -42.22 -7.24 -1.47
CA CYS A 318 -41.83 -5.99 -2.10
C CYS A 318 -42.75 -4.84 -1.66
N SER A 319 -42.17 -3.71 -1.24
CA SER A 319 -42.90 -2.51 -0.81
C SER A 319 -43.74 -1.90 -1.92
N ASN A 320 -43.37 -2.07 -3.19
CA ASN A 320 -44.07 -1.51 -4.34
C ASN A 320 -45.17 -2.41 -4.92
N CYS A 321 -44.85 -3.72 -5.18
CA CYS A 321 -45.80 -4.61 -5.87
C CYS A 321 -46.39 -5.71 -4.99
N SER A 322 -46.04 -5.78 -3.70
CA SER A 322 -46.52 -6.73 -2.67
C SER A 322 -46.29 -8.21 -3.01
N LYS A 323 -45.46 -8.55 -4.01
CA LYS A 323 -45.07 -9.91 -4.36
C LYS A 323 -43.88 -10.34 -3.52
N LYS A 324 -43.85 -11.63 -3.17
CA LYS A 324 -42.75 -12.25 -2.41
C LYS A 324 -41.53 -12.46 -3.30
N PHE A 325 -40.35 -12.22 -2.72
CA PHE A 325 -39.07 -12.53 -3.34
C PHE A 325 -38.00 -12.83 -2.27
N PRO A 326 -36.91 -13.56 -2.61
CA PRO A 326 -35.84 -13.87 -1.68
C PRO A 326 -35.06 -12.62 -1.26
N SER A 327 -34.81 -12.45 0.04
CA SER A 327 -34.04 -11.31 0.61
C SER A 327 -32.58 -11.22 0.14
N SER A 328 -32.10 -12.23 -0.62
CA SER A 328 -30.78 -12.21 -1.27
C SER A 328 -30.75 -11.35 -2.54
N HIS A 329 -31.90 -10.98 -3.09
CA HIS A 329 -31.97 -10.15 -4.30
C HIS A 329 -31.88 -8.66 -3.95
N ARG A 330 -31.10 -7.90 -4.71
CA ARG A 330 -30.98 -6.44 -4.56
C ARG A 330 -32.18 -5.66 -5.12
N PHE A 331 -32.96 -6.33 -5.99
CA PHE A 331 -34.13 -5.73 -6.64
C PHE A 331 -35.26 -6.77 -6.68
N CYS A 332 -36.49 -6.32 -6.60
CA CYS A 332 -37.64 -7.16 -6.78
C CYS A 332 -37.69 -7.72 -8.22
N PRO A 333 -37.69 -9.06 -8.46
CA PRO A 333 -37.67 -9.63 -9.80
C PRO A 333 -38.99 -9.40 -10.56
N HIS A 334 -40.04 -8.93 -9.89
CA HIS A 334 -41.36 -8.73 -10.50
C HIS A 334 -41.60 -7.29 -10.99
N CYS A 335 -41.01 -6.27 -10.35
CA CYS A 335 -41.24 -4.88 -10.70
C CYS A 335 -39.97 -4.03 -10.78
N GLY A 336 -38.79 -4.59 -10.46
CA GLY A 336 -37.50 -3.88 -10.53
C GLY A 336 -37.25 -2.90 -9.38
N ASP A 337 -38.13 -2.86 -8.36
CA ASP A 337 -37.96 -1.98 -7.20
C ASP A 337 -36.75 -2.38 -6.36
N PRO A 338 -35.89 -1.43 -5.90
CA PRO A 338 -34.76 -1.72 -5.02
C PRO A 338 -35.24 -2.29 -3.67
N TYR A 339 -34.51 -3.29 -3.14
CA TYR A 339 -34.75 -3.85 -1.83
C TYR A 339 -34.10 -3.00 -0.75
N ASP A 340 -34.90 -2.17 -0.05
CA ASP A 340 -34.44 -1.34 1.07
C ASP A 340 -34.81 -1.98 2.41
N ALA A 341 -33.96 -2.91 2.84
CA ALA A 341 -34.17 -3.72 4.04
C ALA A 341 -34.11 -2.90 5.34
N CYS A 342 -35.10 -3.06 6.20
CA CYS A 342 -35.01 -2.55 7.56
C CYS A 342 -33.86 -3.21 8.35
N PRO A 343 -32.92 -2.47 8.96
CA PRO A 343 -31.77 -3.04 9.68
C PRO A 343 -32.18 -3.90 10.90
N LYS A 344 -33.40 -3.73 11.42
CA LYS A 344 -33.87 -4.48 12.59
C LYS A 344 -34.66 -5.74 12.23
N CYS A 345 -35.53 -5.69 11.23
CA CYS A 345 -36.46 -6.80 10.93
C CYS A 345 -36.36 -7.32 9.49
N GLY A 346 -35.58 -6.69 8.61
CA GLY A 346 -35.39 -7.12 7.22
C GLY A 346 -36.59 -6.86 6.29
N THR A 347 -37.65 -6.23 6.72
CA THR A 347 -38.81 -5.89 5.88
C THR A 347 -38.40 -4.84 4.86
N ASP A 348 -38.83 -5.04 3.61
CA ASP A 348 -38.66 -4.07 2.53
C ASP A 348 -39.50 -2.81 2.77
N ASN A 349 -38.93 -1.64 2.52
CA ASN A 349 -39.59 -0.37 2.73
C ASN A 349 -39.40 0.53 1.51
N ASP A 350 -40.33 1.43 1.29
CA ASP A 350 -40.19 2.46 0.30
C ASP A 350 -38.97 3.34 0.61
N LYS A 351 -38.23 3.75 -0.41
CA LYS A 351 -37.03 4.58 -0.28
C LYS A 351 -37.25 5.89 0.47
N SER A 352 -38.46 6.40 0.45
CA SER A 352 -38.87 7.62 1.16
C SER A 352 -39.38 7.37 2.59
N ALA A 353 -39.48 6.09 3.02
CA ALA A 353 -40.04 5.73 4.31
C ALA A 353 -39.15 6.23 5.47
N LYS A 354 -39.69 7.08 6.34
CA LYS A 354 -38.98 7.55 7.55
C LYS A 354 -38.90 6.48 8.65
N ARG A 355 -39.83 5.54 8.65
CA ARG A 355 -39.92 4.46 9.63
C ARG A 355 -40.32 3.15 8.95
N CYS A 356 -39.81 2.04 9.44
CA CYS A 356 -40.16 0.71 8.97
C CYS A 356 -41.66 0.44 9.18
N VAL A 357 -42.33 0.01 8.10
CA VAL A 357 -43.76 -0.30 8.10
C VAL A 357 -44.11 -1.49 9.01
N SER A 358 -43.17 -2.40 9.26
CA SER A 358 -43.40 -3.59 10.08
C SER A 358 -43.02 -3.42 11.54
N CYS A 359 -41.88 -2.81 11.87
CA CYS A 359 -41.40 -2.73 13.26
C CYS A 359 -41.24 -1.32 13.81
N GLY A 360 -41.56 -0.27 13.04
CA GLY A 360 -41.48 1.13 13.47
C GLY A 360 -40.09 1.70 13.64
N THR A 361 -39.02 0.96 13.32
CA THR A 361 -37.62 1.41 13.41
C THR A 361 -37.40 2.59 12.47
N GLN A 362 -36.72 3.64 12.93
CA GLN A 362 -36.40 4.81 12.11
C GLN A 362 -35.37 4.44 11.03
N LEU A 363 -35.71 4.68 9.76
CA LEU A 363 -34.92 4.27 8.59
C LEU A 363 -34.07 5.41 8.02
N GLN A 364 -34.53 6.66 8.18
CA GLN A 364 -33.78 7.84 7.75
C GLN A 364 -33.23 8.56 8.98
N SER A 365 -31.92 8.70 9.10
CA SER A 365 -31.27 9.67 9.96
C SER A 365 -31.17 10.99 9.19
N GLU A 366 -31.73 12.08 9.74
CA GLU A 366 -31.51 13.42 9.21
C GLU A 366 -30.02 13.75 9.36
N THR A 367 -29.24 13.58 8.27
CA THR A 367 -27.86 14.03 8.22
C THR A 367 -27.86 15.54 7.97
N THR A 368 -27.38 16.32 8.94
CA THR A 368 -27.10 17.74 8.75
C THR A 368 -25.69 17.90 8.18
N LEU A 369 -25.50 18.87 7.30
CA LEU A 369 -24.16 19.18 6.75
C LEU A 369 -23.44 20.17 7.68
N CYS A 370 -22.15 19.99 7.86
CA CYS A 370 -21.32 20.95 8.60
C CYS A 370 -21.38 22.34 7.94
N THR A 371 -21.66 23.38 8.71
CA THR A 371 -21.74 24.77 8.24
C THR A 371 -20.41 25.36 7.74
N ASN A 372 -19.26 24.65 7.98
CA ASN A 372 -17.94 25.12 7.59
C ASN A 372 -17.31 24.31 6.45
N CYS A 373 -17.49 22.98 6.42
CA CYS A 373 -16.81 22.09 5.46
C CYS A 373 -17.77 21.19 4.68
N ASN A 374 -19.08 21.35 4.82
CA ASN A 374 -20.12 20.55 4.18
C ASN A 374 -20.03 19.02 4.37
N THR A 375 -19.27 18.55 5.35
CA THR A 375 -19.21 17.14 5.69
C THR A 375 -20.52 16.69 6.34
N PRO A 376 -21.10 15.52 5.95
CA PRO A 376 -22.28 14.98 6.61
C PRO A 376 -22.04 14.69 8.09
N LEU A 377 -22.92 15.15 8.95
CA LEU A 377 -22.86 14.98 10.40
C LEU A 377 -24.01 14.08 10.87
N ALA A 378 -23.72 13.23 11.84
CA ALA A 378 -24.77 12.48 12.52
C ALA A 378 -25.69 13.44 13.28
N ALA A 379 -26.99 13.16 13.29
CA ALA A 379 -27.96 14.00 13.99
C ALA A 379 -27.60 14.19 15.46
N GLY A 380 -27.46 15.45 15.92
CA GLY A 380 -27.07 15.77 17.30
C GLY A 380 -25.58 15.86 17.58
N SER A 381 -24.73 15.86 16.57
CA SER A 381 -23.27 16.05 16.75
C SER A 381 -22.99 17.52 17.15
N SER A 382 -22.36 17.71 18.31
CA SER A 382 -21.98 19.06 18.82
C SER A 382 -20.74 19.61 18.09
N PHE A 383 -19.91 18.78 17.45
CA PHE A 383 -18.72 19.17 16.73
C PHE A 383 -18.60 18.38 15.42
N CYS A 384 -18.04 19.01 14.40
CA CYS A 384 -17.71 18.32 13.15
C CYS A 384 -16.45 17.47 13.31
N GLY A 385 -16.56 16.15 13.08
CA GLY A 385 -15.44 15.22 13.17
C GLY A 385 -14.34 15.47 12.15
N ASN A 386 -14.63 16.19 11.05
CA ASN A 386 -13.66 16.46 9.99
C ASN A 386 -12.89 17.78 10.20
N CYS A 387 -13.59 18.86 10.59
CA CYS A 387 -12.96 20.19 10.72
C CYS A 387 -12.91 20.72 12.15
N GLY A 388 -13.41 19.97 13.14
CA GLY A 388 -13.43 20.35 14.56
C GLY A 388 -14.38 21.50 14.92
N LYS A 389 -15.08 22.10 13.94
CA LYS A 389 -15.95 23.25 14.21
C LYS A 389 -17.18 22.81 15.01
N GLN A 390 -17.45 23.55 16.08
CA GLN A 390 -18.67 23.38 16.88
C GLN A 390 -19.92 23.70 16.02
N GLN A 391 -20.88 22.79 16.04
CA GLN A 391 -22.18 22.96 15.40
C GLN A 391 -23.11 23.62 16.40
N ALA A 392 -23.89 24.60 15.96
CA ALA A 392 -24.81 25.30 16.84
C ALA A 392 -25.89 24.33 17.37
N ASP A 393 -26.09 24.31 18.68
CA ASP A 393 -27.24 23.64 19.28
C ASP A 393 -28.50 24.38 18.86
N ASP A 394 -29.30 23.79 17.97
CA ASP A 394 -30.57 24.34 17.52
C ASP A 394 -31.68 24.17 18.56
N LYS A 395 -31.32 23.94 19.83
CA LYS A 395 -32.27 23.78 20.95
C LYS A 395 -31.92 24.68 22.11
N CYS A 396 -32.96 25.20 22.75
CA CYS A 396 -32.80 25.96 23.98
C CYS A 396 -32.24 25.10 25.12
N SER A 397 -31.18 25.55 25.78
CA SER A 397 -30.51 24.84 26.89
C SER A 397 -31.44 24.62 28.10
N ARG A 398 -32.53 25.43 28.24
CA ARG A 398 -33.44 25.36 29.39
C ARG A 398 -34.71 24.56 29.13
N CYS A 399 -35.27 24.59 27.92
CA CYS A 399 -36.57 23.96 27.64
C CYS A 399 -36.55 23.07 26.38
N SER A 400 -35.40 22.83 25.80
CA SER A 400 -35.17 21.98 24.60
C SER A 400 -36.03 22.34 23.39
N THR A 401 -36.60 23.53 23.36
CA THR A 401 -37.37 24.03 22.21
C THR A 401 -36.43 24.30 21.04
N PRO A 402 -36.75 23.86 19.81
CA PRO A 402 -35.94 24.16 18.63
C PRO A 402 -35.84 25.67 18.41
N LEU A 403 -34.64 26.18 18.15
CA LEU A 403 -34.37 27.60 17.93
C LEU A 403 -33.82 27.80 16.51
N ALA A 404 -34.37 28.72 15.76
CA ALA A 404 -33.81 29.11 14.49
C ALA A 404 -32.44 29.80 14.68
N PRO A 405 -31.50 29.68 13.73
CA PRO A 405 -30.13 30.23 13.85
C PRO A 405 -30.06 31.73 14.15
N THR A 406 -31.10 32.48 13.78
CA THR A 406 -31.18 33.95 13.92
C THR A 406 -31.77 34.41 15.25
N ILE A 407 -32.25 33.50 16.09
CA ILE A 407 -32.95 33.86 17.33
C ILE A 407 -31.96 33.98 18.49
N LYS A 408 -31.96 35.16 19.15
CA LYS A 408 -31.08 35.45 20.30
C LYS A 408 -31.68 35.03 21.64
N PHE A 409 -32.99 34.85 21.74
CA PHE A 409 -33.71 34.45 22.96
C PHE A 409 -34.75 33.39 22.63
N CYS A 410 -34.92 32.41 23.49
CA CYS A 410 -35.92 31.37 23.32
C CYS A 410 -37.34 31.93 23.40
N PRO A 411 -38.21 31.76 22.37
CA PRO A 411 -39.56 32.32 22.40
C PRO A 411 -40.47 31.64 23.42
N LYS A 412 -40.10 30.44 23.93
CA LYS A 412 -40.90 29.70 24.91
C LYS A 412 -40.54 30.01 26.37
N CYS A 413 -39.28 30.25 26.69
CA CYS A 413 -38.85 30.43 28.09
C CYS A 413 -37.99 31.65 28.34
N GLY A 414 -37.72 32.49 27.33
CA GLY A 414 -36.96 33.74 27.44
C GLY A 414 -35.44 33.53 27.64
N GLN A 415 -34.94 32.30 27.69
CA GLN A 415 -33.49 32.02 27.89
C GLN A 415 -32.66 32.56 26.70
N LYS A 416 -31.60 33.28 27.02
CA LYS A 416 -30.61 33.74 26.03
C LYS A 416 -29.81 32.53 25.49
N ARG A 417 -29.60 32.52 24.19
CA ARG A 417 -28.81 31.46 23.48
C ARG A 417 -27.35 31.54 23.83
#